data_b997a14cb88e1e914c4157e00dfe04cc
#
_entry.id   b997a14cb88e1e914c4157e00dfe04cc
#
_cell.length_a   1.000
_cell.length_b   1.000
_cell.length_c   1.000
_cell.angle_alpha   90.00
_cell.angle_beta   90.00
_cell.angle_gamma   90.00
#
_symmetry.space_group_name_H-M   'P 1'
#
loop_
_entity.id
_entity.type
_entity.pdbx_description
1 polymer ?
#
loop_
_entity_poly.entity_id
_entity_poly.type
_entity_poly.pdbx_seq_one_letter_code
_entity_poly.pdbx_strand_id
1 'polypeptide(L)'
;EWPYRLDLFGDEIDSIKTFDPDSQRTLSPVIEIRLLPAHEFPTDDDAQKIFRARFREEIHADYNAAAVYKAVSSGHFGAGVEYYLPLFFEHELATLFDYIGEDAMVVCLGDVHAEASRFWADVKSRFAMAQGDETYPPLHPQHLYLSEDQFAGYLKPYPQILPDLNG
;
A
#
# COMPACT_ATOMS: atom_id res chain seq x y z
N GLU A 1 -9.78 18.45 -14.19
CA GLU A 1 -10.67 17.39 -14.74
C GLU A 1 -12.07 17.56 -14.16
N TRP A 2 -13.10 17.26 -14.98
CA TRP A 2 -14.47 17.26 -14.53
C TRP A 2 -14.83 15.93 -13.89
N PRO A 3 -15.62 15.89 -12.81
CA PRO A 3 -16.09 14.65 -12.23
C PRO A 3 -17.11 13.95 -13.14
N TYR A 4 -17.30 12.67 -12.92
CA TYR A 4 -18.21 11.85 -13.68
C TYR A 4 -19.50 11.57 -12.89
N ARG A 5 -20.61 11.55 -13.60
CA ARG A 5 -21.91 11.08 -13.12
C ARG A 5 -22.29 9.82 -13.87
N LEU A 6 -22.56 8.76 -13.13
CA LEU A 6 -23.06 7.50 -13.66
C LEU A 6 -24.57 7.45 -13.40
N ASP A 7 -25.34 7.33 -14.48
CA ASP A 7 -26.76 7.08 -14.39
C ASP A 7 -26.97 5.56 -14.52
N LEU A 8 -27.71 4.98 -13.57
CA LEU A 8 -27.95 3.54 -13.52
C LEU A 8 -29.41 3.21 -13.87
N PHE A 9 -29.60 2.12 -14.59
CA PHE A 9 -30.89 1.48 -14.80
C PHE A 9 -30.84 0.06 -14.23
N GLY A 10 -31.33 -0.11 -13.00
CA GLY A 10 -31.10 -1.33 -12.21
C GLY A 10 -29.62 -1.50 -11.92
N ASP A 11 -29.04 -2.63 -12.32
CA ASP A 11 -27.62 -2.97 -12.13
C ASP A 11 -26.75 -2.60 -13.35
N GLU A 12 -27.32 -1.98 -14.37
CA GLU A 12 -26.63 -1.59 -15.59
C GLU A 12 -26.33 -0.09 -15.62
N ILE A 13 -25.19 0.30 -16.20
CA ILE A 13 -24.86 1.70 -16.43
C ILE A 13 -25.58 2.16 -17.72
N ASP A 14 -26.58 3.02 -17.57
CA ASP A 14 -27.31 3.61 -18.70
C ASP A 14 -26.48 4.68 -19.41
N SER A 15 -25.83 5.57 -18.65
CA SER A 15 -25.00 6.62 -19.23
C SER A 15 -23.92 7.11 -18.28
N ILE A 16 -22.81 7.59 -18.86
CA ILE A 16 -21.71 8.26 -18.15
C ILE A 16 -21.60 9.67 -18.71
N LYS A 17 -21.57 10.65 -17.83
CA LYS A 17 -21.49 12.08 -18.20
C LYS A 17 -20.53 12.82 -17.32
N THR A 18 -19.84 13.82 -17.84
CA THR A 18 -19.15 14.82 -17.01
C THR A 18 -20.18 15.84 -16.48
N PHE A 19 -19.88 16.40 -15.31
CA PHE A 19 -20.73 17.43 -14.75
C PHE A 19 -19.90 18.49 -14.02
N ASP A 20 -20.47 19.68 -13.88
CA ASP A 20 -19.91 20.78 -13.13
C ASP A 20 -20.30 20.60 -11.65
N PRO A 21 -19.31 20.47 -10.71
CA PRO A 21 -19.60 20.23 -9.30
C PRO A 21 -20.29 21.40 -8.60
N ASP A 22 -20.09 22.62 -9.07
CA ASP A 22 -20.66 23.84 -8.45
C ASP A 22 -22.13 24.02 -8.85
N SER A 23 -22.42 23.96 -10.14
CA SER A 23 -23.79 24.11 -10.67
C SER A 23 -24.58 22.82 -10.76
N GLN A 24 -23.93 21.68 -10.58
CA GLN A 24 -24.49 20.32 -10.75
C GLN A 24 -25.03 20.04 -12.17
N ARG A 25 -24.69 20.87 -13.16
CA ARG A 25 -25.15 20.70 -14.54
C ARG A 25 -24.30 19.68 -15.27
N THR A 26 -24.98 18.81 -16.02
CA THR A 26 -24.34 17.90 -16.95
C THR A 26 -23.67 18.69 -18.07
N LEU A 27 -22.44 18.30 -18.42
CA LEU A 27 -21.63 18.94 -19.47
C LEU A 27 -21.65 18.10 -20.76
N SER A 28 -21.04 16.92 -20.71
CA SER A 28 -20.84 16.10 -21.91
C SER A 28 -21.01 14.60 -21.60
N PRO A 29 -21.54 13.83 -22.55
CA PRO A 29 -21.51 12.37 -22.47
C PRO A 29 -20.08 11.84 -22.63
N VAL A 30 -19.80 10.72 -21.96
CA VAL A 30 -18.53 10.00 -22.00
C VAL A 30 -18.80 8.54 -22.31
N ILE A 31 -18.05 7.97 -23.22
CA ILE A 31 -18.26 6.57 -23.67
C ILE A 31 -17.55 5.60 -22.69
N GLU A 32 -16.40 6.00 -22.16
CA GLU A 32 -15.51 5.16 -21.35
C GLU A 32 -14.81 6.01 -20.30
N ILE A 33 -14.67 5.47 -19.09
CA ILE A 33 -13.82 6.05 -18.05
C ILE A 33 -12.85 5.00 -17.52
N ARG A 34 -11.66 5.42 -17.14
CA ARG A 34 -10.68 4.56 -16.46
C ARG A 34 -10.75 4.85 -14.97
N LEU A 35 -11.10 3.82 -14.22
CA LEU A 35 -11.11 3.86 -12.76
C LEU A 35 -9.92 3.07 -12.24
N LEU A 36 -9.17 3.67 -11.35
CA LEU A 36 -8.19 2.94 -10.55
C LEU A 36 -8.89 2.35 -9.33
N PRO A 37 -8.41 1.22 -8.81
CA PRO A 37 -8.90 0.69 -7.55
C PRO A 37 -8.83 1.74 -6.44
N ALA A 38 -9.83 1.77 -5.57
CA ALA A 38 -9.87 2.70 -4.43
C ALA A 38 -8.89 2.29 -3.32
N HIS A 39 -8.49 1.02 -3.30
CA HIS A 39 -7.54 0.46 -2.35
C HIS A 39 -6.42 -0.28 -3.10
N GLU A 40 -5.25 -0.34 -2.50
CA GLU A 40 -4.09 -1.10 -3.01
C GLU A 40 -4.18 -2.60 -2.69
N PHE A 41 -5.26 -3.02 -2.05
CA PHE A 41 -5.54 -4.41 -1.67
C PHE A 41 -6.96 -4.81 -2.06
N PRO A 42 -7.21 -6.10 -2.34
CA PRO A 42 -8.54 -6.60 -2.63
C PRO A 42 -9.43 -6.55 -1.38
N THR A 43 -10.74 -6.32 -1.57
CA THR A 43 -11.72 -6.14 -0.49
C THR A 43 -12.82 -7.20 -0.49
N ASP A 44 -12.71 -8.21 -1.36
CA ASP A 44 -13.66 -9.30 -1.47
C ASP A 44 -13.59 -10.30 -0.30
N ASP A 45 -14.47 -11.26 -0.28
CA ASP A 45 -14.58 -12.27 0.78
C ASP A 45 -13.32 -13.15 0.88
N ASP A 46 -12.65 -13.41 -0.24
CA ASP A 46 -11.45 -14.25 -0.26
C ASP A 46 -10.26 -13.50 0.33
N ALA A 47 -10.10 -12.21 -0.01
CA ALA A 47 -9.11 -11.34 0.62
C ALA A 47 -9.31 -11.21 2.13
N GLN A 48 -10.56 -11.11 2.59
CA GLN A 48 -10.88 -11.10 4.02
C GLN A 48 -10.50 -12.43 4.71
N LYS A 49 -10.68 -13.57 4.05
CA LYS A 49 -10.27 -14.88 4.58
C LYS A 49 -8.74 -14.96 4.70
N ILE A 50 -8.01 -14.55 3.67
CA ILE A 50 -6.55 -14.50 3.66
C ILE A 50 -6.06 -13.61 4.79
N PHE A 51 -6.59 -12.38 4.88
CA PHE A 51 -6.24 -11.44 5.95
C PHE A 51 -6.43 -12.06 7.34
N ARG A 52 -7.59 -12.68 7.62
CA ARG A 52 -7.85 -13.29 8.92
C ARG A 52 -6.89 -14.43 9.25
N ALA A 53 -6.55 -15.23 8.27
CA ALA A 53 -5.60 -16.33 8.46
C ALA A 53 -4.21 -15.79 8.79
N ARG A 54 -3.70 -14.89 7.95
CA ARG A 54 -2.37 -14.30 8.10
C ARG A 54 -2.25 -13.41 9.34
N PHE A 55 -3.30 -12.69 9.70
CA PHE A 55 -3.29 -11.88 10.92
C PHE A 55 -3.04 -12.75 12.17
N ARG A 56 -3.67 -13.92 12.25
CA ARG A 56 -3.50 -14.86 13.37
C ARG A 56 -2.12 -15.54 13.37
N GLU A 57 -1.53 -15.70 12.20
CA GLU A 57 -0.20 -16.30 12.04
C GLU A 57 0.92 -15.33 12.41
N GLU A 58 0.82 -14.09 11.93
CA GLU A 58 1.89 -13.11 11.99
C GLU A 58 1.82 -12.21 13.24
N ILE A 59 0.63 -12.02 13.80
CA ILE A 59 0.40 -11.11 14.92
C ILE A 59 0.04 -11.90 16.18
N HIS A 60 0.97 -11.96 17.11
CA HIS A 60 0.83 -12.68 18.37
C HIS A 60 0.09 -11.87 19.45
N ALA A 61 -1.04 -11.27 19.08
CA ALA A 61 -1.94 -10.55 19.99
C ALA A 61 -3.34 -11.18 20.00
N ASP A 62 -4.16 -10.79 20.93
CA ASP A 62 -5.58 -11.20 20.92
C ASP A 62 -6.31 -10.54 19.74
N TYR A 63 -6.52 -11.30 18.68
CA TYR A 63 -7.24 -10.82 17.50
C TYR A 63 -8.67 -10.36 17.81
N ASN A 64 -9.27 -10.83 18.94
CA ASN A 64 -10.57 -10.35 19.40
C ASN A 64 -10.49 -8.95 20.03
N ALA A 65 -9.33 -8.50 20.48
CA ALA A 65 -9.11 -7.14 20.94
C ALA A 65 -8.82 -6.20 19.78
N ALA A 66 -8.17 -6.69 18.70
CA ALA A 66 -7.70 -5.91 17.57
C ALA A 66 -8.83 -5.26 16.77
N ALA A 67 -8.87 -3.93 16.74
CA ALA A 67 -9.90 -3.16 16.04
C ALA A 67 -9.86 -3.38 14.53
N VAL A 68 -8.67 -3.42 13.93
CA VAL A 68 -8.49 -3.67 12.49
C VAL A 68 -8.96 -5.06 12.09
N TYR A 69 -8.70 -6.08 12.89
CA TYR A 69 -9.16 -7.45 12.61
C TYR A 69 -10.68 -7.53 12.56
N LYS A 70 -11.37 -6.88 13.51
CA LYS A 70 -12.84 -6.82 13.54
C LYS A 70 -13.40 -6.06 12.36
N ALA A 71 -12.82 -4.90 12.05
CA ALA A 71 -13.25 -4.06 10.94
C ALA A 71 -13.16 -4.79 9.62
N VAL A 72 -11.98 -5.33 9.27
CA VAL A 72 -11.77 -6.10 8.03
C VAL A 72 -12.67 -7.33 7.99
N SER A 73 -12.84 -8.05 9.10
CA SER A 73 -13.70 -9.24 9.16
C SER A 73 -15.18 -8.94 8.92
N SER A 74 -15.61 -7.70 9.12
CA SER A 74 -16.97 -7.23 8.83
C SER A 74 -17.08 -6.41 7.54
N GLY A 75 -16.04 -6.43 6.69
CA GLY A 75 -16.03 -5.74 5.40
C GLY A 75 -15.80 -4.23 5.49
N HIS A 76 -15.26 -3.73 6.62
CA HIS A 76 -14.96 -2.32 6.80
C HIS A 76 -13.46 -2.06 6.64
N PHE A 77 -13.11 -1.22 5.66
CA PHE A 77 -11.73 -0.89 5.30
C PHE A 77 -11.49 0.60 5.55
N GLY A 78 -11.31 0.96 6.82
CA GLY A 78 -11.04 2.34 7.23
C GLY A 78 -9.56 2.71 7.14
N ALA A 79 -9.24 3.96 7.51
CA ALA A 79 -7.86 4.45 7.60
C ALA A 79 -7.05 3.58 8.58
N GLY A 80 -5.80 3.29 8.24
CA GLY A 80 -4.90 2.46 9.04
C GLY A 80 -4.84 0.99 8.59
N VAL A 81 -5.79 0.52 7.78
CA VAL A 81 -5.76 -0.84 7.22
C VAL A 81 -4.55 -1.04 6.29
N GLU A 82 -4.08 0.02 5.64
CA GLU A 82 -2.88 0.03 4.79
C GLU A 82 -1.61 -0.42 5.52
N TYR A 83 -1.51 -0.26 6.82
CA TYR A 83 -0.37 -0.78 7.61
C TYR A 83 -0.36 -2.31 7.73
N TYR A 84 -1.44 -2.96 7.32
CA TYR A 84 -1.57 -4.41 7.28
C TYR A 84 -1.66 -4.95 5.85
N LEU A 85 -1.31 -4.13 4.87
CA LEU A 85 -1.36 -4.47 3.44
C LEU A 85 -0.83 -5.87 3.09
N PRO A 86 0.33 -6.32 3.61
CA PRO A 86 0.86 -7.64 3.31
C PRO A 86 -0.04 -8.80 3.69
N LEU A 87 -0.96 -8.59 4.63
CA LEU A 87 -1.84 -9.66 5.12
C LEU A 87 -3.02 -9.97 4.18
N PHE A 88 -3.23 -9.15 3.14
CA PHE A 88 -4.26 -9.39 2.12
C PHE A 88 -3.79 -10.28 0.98
N PHE A 89 -2.52 -10.67 0.96
CA PHE A 89 -1.92 -11.45 -0.12
C PHE A 89 -1.28 -12.73 0.41
N GLU A 90 -1.35 -13.80 -0.39
CA GLU A 90 -0.68 -15.08 -0.06
C GLU A 90 0.84 -15.03 -0.27
N HIS A 91 1.31 -14.06 -1.08
CA HIS A 91 2.70 -13.89 -1.46
C HIS A 91 3.27 -12.59 -0.91
N GLU A 92 4.58 -12.48 -0.92
CA GLU A 92 5.28 -11.24 -0.59
C GLU A 92 4.88 -10.11 -1.56
N LEU A 93 4.89 -8.89 -1.05
CA LEU A 93 4.62 -7.71 -1.86
C LEU A 93 5.80 -7.45 -2.81
N ALA A 94 5.47 -6.95 -3.99
CA ALA A 94 6.47 -6.47 -4.94
C ALA A 94 7.14 -5.17 -4.44
N THR A 95 8.40 -5.03 -4.76
CA THR A 95 9.18 -3.81 -4.51
C THR A 95 9.28 -2.98 -5.79
N LEU A 96 9.80 -1.74 -5.69
CA LEU A 96 10.11 -0.94 -6.86
C LEU A 96 11.05 -1.68 -7.83
N PHE A 97 11.95 -2.49 -7.30
CA PHE A 97 12.94 -3.23 -8.09
C PHE A 97 12.32 -4.31 -8.99
N ASP A 98 11.13 -4.79 -8.66
CA ASP A 98 10.41 -5.76 -9.49
C ASP A 98 9.77 -5.13 -10.74
N TYR A 99 9.66 -3.79 -10.77
CA TYR A 99 9.09 -3.01 -11.87
C TYR A 99 10.13 -2.35 -12.77
N ILE A 100 11.36 -2.19 -12.33
CA ILE A 100 12.43 -1.61 -13.14
C ILE A 100 13.18 -2.72 -13.88
N GLY A 101 13.48 -2.46 -15.18
CA GLY A 101 14.20 -3.43 -16.01
C GLY A 101 15.65 -3.62 -15.59
N GLU A 102 16.24 -4.76 -15.95
CA GLU A 102 17.63 -5.12 -15.64
C GLU A 102 18.64 -4.14 -16.28
N ASP A 103 18.25 -3.45 -17.36
CA ASP A 103 19.05 -2.42 -18.05
C ASP A 103 18.99 -1.05 -17.37
N ALA A 104 18.25 -0.92 -16.28
CA ALA A 104 18.13 0.33 -15.56
C ALA A 104 19.46 0.74 -14.89
N MET A 105 19.70 2.03 -14.84
CA MET A 105 20.82 2.62 -14.12
C MET A 105 20.28 3.39 -12.90
N VAL A 106 20.91 3.23 -11.77
CA VAL A 106 20.50 3.89 -10.51
C VAL A 106 21.43 5.07 -10.24
N VAL A 107 20.86 6.24 -10.04
CA VAL A 107 21.58 7.44 -9.62
C VAL A 107 21.32 7.65 -8.13
N CYS A 108 22.36 7.52 -7.31
CA CYS A 108 22.28 7.71 -5.86
C CYS A 108 22.64 9.15 -5.51
N LEU A 109 21.68 9.92 -5.01
CA LEU A 109 21.88 11.28 -4.55
C LEU A 109 22.16 11.29 -3.05
N GLY A 110 23.41 11.63 -2.65
CA GLY A 110 23.85 11.57 -1.26
C GLY A 110 24.16 10.16 -0.77
N ASP A 111 24.28 10.00 0.53
CA ASP A 111 24.59 8.71 1.16
C ASP A 111 23.31 7.89 1.40
N VAL A 112 22.83 7.22 0.36
CA VAL A 112 21.59 6.42 0.41
C VAL A 112 21.69 5.24 1.38
N HIS A 113 22.91 4.70 1.61
CA HIS A 113 23.10 3.60 2.55
C HIS A 113 22.97 4.08 4.00
N ALA A 114 23.56 5.23 4.34
CA ALA A 114 23.38 5.81 5.67
C ALA A 114 21.93 6.21 5.94
N GLU A 115 21.21 6.69 4.92
CA GLU A 115 19.79 7.00 5.06
C GLU A 115 18.95 5.72 5.24
N ALA A 116 19.22 4.66 4.50
CA ALA A 116 18.55 3.37 4.67
C ALA A 116 18.77 2.81 6.09
N SER A 117 20.00 2.89 6.61
CA SER A 117 20.34 2.48 7.98
C SER A 117 19.57 3.29 9.02
N ARG A 118 19.52 4.62 8.85
CA ARG A 118 18.73 5.51 9.73
C ARG A 118 17.24 5.20 9.70
N PHE A 119 16.69 5.05 8.50
CA PHE A 119 15.28 4.68 8.31
C PHE A 119 14.96 3.35 9.01
N TRP A 120 15.80 2.33 8.81
CA TRP A 120 15.57 1.02 9.42
C TRP A 120 15.68 1.06 10.96
N ALA A 121 16.58 1.86 11.50
CA ALA A 121 16.69 2.09 12.95
C ALA A 121 15.43 2.78 13.51
N ASP A 122 14.89 3.79 12.82
CA ASP A 122 13.67 4.50 13.21
C ASP A 122 12.45 3.55 13.17
N VAL A 123 12.31 2.76 12.10
CA VAL A 123 11.25 1.75 11.96
C VAL A 123 11.27 0.75 13.11
N LYS A 124 12.45 0.22 13.47
CA LYS A 124 12.60 -0.70 14.61
C LYS A 124 12.22 -0.04 15.93
N SER A 125 12.61 1.22 16.12
CA SER A 125 12.28 1.98 17.32
C SER A 125 10.78 2.20 17.46
N ARG A 126 10.11 2.61 16.38
CA ARG A 126 8.64 2.79 16.35
C ARG A 126 7.89 1.49 16.59
N PHE A 127 8.36 0.41 16.00
CA PHE A 127 7.78 -0.92 16.22
C PHE A 127 7.89 -1.31 17.70
N ALA A 128 9.06 -1.12 18.33
CA ALA A 128 9.27 -1.42 19.73
C ALA A 128 8.35 -0.59 20.66
N MET A 129 8.07 0.68 20.30
CA MET A 129 7.14 1.53 21.04
C MET A 129 5.69 1.08 20.91
N ALA A 130 5.32 0.53 19.75
CA ALA A 130 3.96 0.07 19.48
C ALA A 130 3.70 -1.37 19.97
N GLN A 131 4.74 -2.13 20.30
CA GLN A 131 4.59 -3.46 20.88
C GLN A 131 3.76 -3.39 22.17
N GLY A 132 2.73 -4.24 22.26
CA GLY A 132 1.82 -4.25 23.41
C GLY A 132 0.52 -3.46 23.18
N ASP A 133 0.35 -2.76 22.07
CA ASP A 133 -0.95 -2.23 21.68
C ASP A 133 -1.85 -3.38 21.18
N GLU A 134 -2.80 -3.79 22.02
CA GLU A 134 -3.74 -4.87 21.69
C GLU A 134 -4.84 -4.40 20.71
N THR A 135 -5.11 -3.10 20.66
CA THR A 135 -6.15 -2.53 19.79
C THR A 135 -5.66 -2.37 18.35
N TYR A 136 -4.39 -1.92 18.21
CA TYR A 136 -3.70 -1.75 16.93
C TYR A 136 -2.34 -2.43 16.98
N PRO A 137 -2.30 -3.78 17.09
CA PRO A 137 -1.04 -4.50 17.22
C PRO A 137 -0.20 -4.33 15.95
N PRO A 138 1.06 -3.88 16.08
CA PRO A 138 1.88 -3.60 14.91
C PRO A 138 2.28 -4.89 14.19
N LEU A 139 2.22 -4.87 12.85
CA LEU A 139 2.82 -5.90 12.02
C LEU A 139 4.35 -5.76 12.07
N HIS A 140 5.07 -6.89 12.06
CA HIS A 140 6.53 -6.85 12.11
C HIS A 140 7.09 -6.12 10.88
N PRO A 141 8.05 -5.18 11.06
CA PRO A 141 8.52 -4.30 9.99
C PRO A 141 9.05 -5.00 8.74
N GLN A 142 9.59 -6.21 8.86
CA GLN A 142 10.08 -6.99 7.72
C GLN A 142 9.00 -7.31 6.68
N HIS A 143 7.72 -7.26 7.04
CA HIS A 143 6.62 -7.48 6.09
C HIS A 143 6.28 -6.23 5.28
N LEU A 144 6.68 -5.05 5.75
CA LEU A 144 6.33 -3.75 5.15
C LEU A 144 7.50 -3.04 4.50
N TYR A 145 8.71 -3.28 4.98
CA TYR A 145 9.89 -2.53 4.59
C TYR A 145 11.07 -3.46 4.30
N LEU A 146 11.89 -3.06 3.34
CA LEU A 146 13.18 -3.70 3.12
C LEU A 146 14.12 -3.36 4.26
N SER A 147 14.83 -4.36 4.76
CA SER A 147 15.96 -4.10 5.65
C SER A 147 17.10 -3.42 4.89
N GLU A 148 18.08 -2.89 5.62
CA GLU A 148 19.28 -2.30 5.05
C GLU A 148 20.01 -3.27 4.10
N ASP A 149 20.19 -4.53 4.54
CA ASP A 149 20.85 -5.57 3.74
C ASP A 149 20.03 -5.96 2.49
N GLN A 150 18.72 -6.05 2.61
CA GLN A 150 17.84 -6.32 1.47
C GLN A 150 17.89 -5.16 0.46
N PHE A 151 17.81 -3.92 0.92
CA PHE A 151 17.93 -2.75 0.06
C PHE A 151 19.27 -2.71 -0.68
N ALA A 152 20.38 -2.93 0.01
CA ALA A 152 21.69 -3.03 -0.60
C ALA A 152 21.78 -4.19 -1.61
N GLY A 153 21.16 -5.32 -1.30
CA GLY A 153 21.05 -6.48 -2.19
C GLY A 153 20.31 -6.17 -3.49
N TYR A 154 19.20 -5.45 -3.40
CA TYR A 154 18.42 -5.03 -4.57
C TYR A 154 19.15 -4.00 -5.44
N LEU A 155 19.95 -3.11 -4.85
CA LEU A 155 20.74 -2.13 -5.61
C LEU A 155 21.94 -2.74 -6.34
N LYS A 156 22.52 -3.80 -5.79
CA LYS A 156 23.78 -4.38 -6.27
C LYS A 156 23.81 -4.78 -7.76
N PRO A 157 22.72 -5.33 -8.35
CA PRO A 157 22.73 -5.71 -9.77
C PRO A 157 22.81 -4.53 -10.73
N TYR A 158 22.39 -3.34 -10.30
CA TYR A 158 22.28 -2.17 -11.16
C TYR A 158 23.60 -1.38 -11.23
N PRO A 159 23.99 -0.89 -12.42
CA PRO A 159 25.02 0.14 -12.54
C PRO A 159 24.63 1.37 -11.71
N GLN A 160 25.55 1.84 -10.87
CA GLN A 160 25.30 2.97 -9.97
C GLN A 160 26.16 4.18 -10.34
N ILE A 161 25.52 5.36 -10.36
CA ILE A 161 26.19 6.64 -10.44
C ILE A 161 26.07 7.34 -9.08
N LEU A 162 27.21 7.75 -8.56
CA LEU A 162 27.33 8.55 -7.34
C LEU A 162 27.81 9.95 -7.74
N PRO A 163 26.90 10.92 -7.98
CA PRO A 163 27.30 12.27 -8.32
C PRO A 163 28.06 12.91 -7.15
N ASP A 164 29.17 13.58 -7.45
CA ASP A 164 29.81 14.45 -6.47
C ASP A 164 28.98 15.74 -6.33
N LEU A 165 28.28 15.87 -5.23
CA LEU A 165 27.41 17.02 -4.95
C LEU A 165 28.19 18.19 -4.30
N ASN A 166 29.51 18.04 -4.10
CA ASN A 166 30.38 19.04 -3.47
C ASN A 166 31.25 19.80 -4.47
N GLY A 167 30.83 19.90 -5.75
CA GLY A 167 31.48 20.69 -6.79
C GLY A 167 31.06 22.14 -6.79
#